data_4ed373c94d2d400730585865d53cc1f2
#
_entry.id   4ed373c94d2d400730585865d53cc1f2
#
_cell.length_a   1.000
_cell.length_b   1.000
_cell.length_c   1.000
_cell.angle_alpha   90.00
_cell.angle_beta   90.00
_cell.angle_gamma   90.00
#
_symmetry.space_group_name_H-M   'P 1'
#
loop_
_entity.id
_entity.type
_entity.pdbx_description
1 polymer ?
#
loop_
_entity_poly.entity_id
_entity_poly.type
_entity_poly.pdbx_seq_one_letter_code
_entity_poly.pdbx_strand_id
1 'polypeptide(L)'
;MSKSKPKINVIGTGGSIAGIGPHRLDYTQYAELGKKFTIEESLQRIPEVNEIADIQSENLISIGSGAIGPNEWLRLGQRINTIFRTEDPDGV
;
A
#
# COMPACT_ATOMS: atom_id res chain seq x y z
N MET A 1 -27.58 -7.66 15.13
CA MET A 1 -27.28 -7.09 13.81
C MET A 1 -25.77 -6.87 13.69
N SER A 2 -25.15 -7.50 12.74
CA SER A 2 -23.75 -7.31 12.51
C SER A 2 -23.52 -5.97 11.77
N LYS A 3 -22.57 -5.22 12.23
CA LYS A 3 -22.13 -4.04 11.49
C LYS A 3 -21.28 -4.48 10.32
N SER A 4 -21.49 -3.88 9.17
CA SER A 4 -20.55 -4.05 8.08
C SER A 4 -19.20 -3.45 8.49
N LYS A 5 -18.14 -4.07 8.03
CA LYS A 5 -16.80 -3.56 8.25
C LYS A 5 -16.59 -2.26 7.46
N PRO A 6 -15.76 -1.35 7.95
CA PRO A 6 -15.43 -0.16 7.17
C PRO A 6 -14.73 -0.53 5.87
N LYS A 7 -15.02 0.22 4.83
CA LYS A 7 -14.36 0.09 3.52
C LYS A 7 -13.11 0.94 3.52
N ILE A 8 -11.96 0.31 3.37
CA ILE A 8 -10.67 1.00 3.39
C ILE A 8 -9.93 0.72 2.08
N ASN A 9 -9.50 1.77 1.41
CA ASN A 9 -8.64 1.67 0.25
C ASN A 9 -7.19 1.82 0.71
N VAL A 10 -6.33 0.91 0.28
CA VAL A 10 -4.90 0.93 0.59
C VAL A 10 -4.13 1.12 -0.71
N ILE A 11 -3.40 2.23 -0.80
CA ILE A 11 -2.63 2.55 -1.99
C ILE A 11 -1.16 2.28 -1.71
N GLY A 12 -0.57 1.38 -2.50
CA GLY A 12 0.85 1.12 -2.42
C GLY A 12 1.65 2.09 -3.26
N THR A 13 2.70 2.65 -2.68
CA THR A 13 3.62 3.55 -3.38
C THR A 13 5.03 2.99 -3.46
N GLY A 14 5.24 1.76 -3.04
CA GLY A 14 6.55 1.12 -3.02
C GLY A 14 7.40 1.62 -1.86
N GLY A 15 8.65 1.97 -2.16
CA GLY A 15 9.60 2.43 -1.16
C GLY A 15 10.23 1.29 -0.38
N SER A 16 11.05 1.67 0.58
CA SER A 16 11.80 0.69 1.40
C SER A 16 10.91 -0.23 2.22
N ILE A 17 9.75 0.25 2.61
CA ILE A 17 8.79 -0.54 3.37
C ILE A 17 8.29 -1.77 2.59
N ALA A 18 8.31 -1.69 1.26
CA ALA A 18 7.92 -2.80 0.40
C ALA A 18 9.10 -3.71 0.04
N GLY A 19 10.31 -3.39 0.49
CA GLY A 19 11.52 -4.12 0.12
C GLY A 19 11.59 -5.50 0.73
N ILE A 20 12.14 -6.43 -0.03
CA ILE A 20 12.40 -7.80 0.41
C ILE A 20 13.91 -8.02 0.35
N GLY A 21 14.53 -8.38 1.46
CA GLY A 21 15.94 -8.69 1.50
C GLY A 21 16.30 -9.98 0.76
N PRO A 22 17.59 -10.23 0.48
CA PRO A 22 18.04 -11.47 -0.15
C PRO A 22 17.65 -12.72 0.64
N HIS A 23 17.56 -12.60 1.94
CA HIS A 23 17.01 -13.63 2.81
C HIS A 23 16.38 -12.98 4.04
N ARG A 24 15.57 -13.75 4.74
CA ARG A 24 14.70 -13.24 5.81
C ARG A 24 15.41 -12.58 6.99
N LEU A 25 16.69 -12.82 7.16
CA LEU A 25 17.46 -12.23 8.25
C LEU A 25 18.32 -11.03 7.79
N ASP A 26 18.22 -10.67 6.53
CA ASP A 26 18.96 -9.53 6.00
C ASP A 26 18.13 -8.25 6.20
N TYR A 27 18.58 -7.39 7.08
CA TYR A 27 17.98 -6.10 7.35
C TYR A 27 18.81 -4.92 6.84
N THR A 28 19.87 -5.19 6.08
CA THR A 28 20.81 -4.15 5.63
C THR A 28 20.69 -3.84 4.14
N GLN A 29 20.34 -4.83 3.33
CA GLN A 29 20.32 -4.69 1.87
C GLN A 29 18.94 -4.83 1.23
N TYR A 30 17.92 -4.96 2.04
CA TYR A 30 16.56 -5.20 1.55
C TYR A 30 16.04 -4.10 0.62
N ALA A 31 16.46 -2.86 0.84
CA ALA A 31 16.00 -1.73 0.03
C ALA A 31 16.74 -1.60 -1.30
N GLU A 32 17.92 -2.19 -1.42
CA GLU A 32 18.84 -1.98 -2.55
C GLU A 32 18.89 -3.18 -3.49
N LEU A 33 18.97 -4.38 -2.95
CA LEU A 33 19.21 -5.62 -3.71
C LEU A 33 17.99 -6.50 -3.82
N GLY A 34 16.98 -6.26 -3.01
CA GLY A 34 15.82 -7.12 -2.93
C GLY A 34 14.75 -6.77 -3.95
N LYS A 35 13.82 -7.69 -4.08
CA LYS A 35 12.56 -7.45 -4.77
C LYS A 35 11.66 -6.62 -3.88
N LYS A 36 10.57 -6.10 -4.45
CA LYS A 36 9.58 -5.38 -3.69
C LYS A 36 8.27 -6.16 -3.68
N PHE A 37 7.60 -6.15 -2.55
CA PHE A 37 6.23 -6.63 -2.47
C PHE A 37 5.29 -5.65 -3.16
N THR A 38 4.28 -6.19 -3.83
CA THR A 38 3.11 -5.40 -4.17
C THR A 38 2.29 -5.15 -2.90
N ILE A 39 1.37 -4.20 -2.94
CA ILE A 39 0.51 -3.95 -1.78
C ILE A 39 -0.35 -5.18 -1.47
N GLU A 40 -0.82 -5.90 -2.48
CA GLU A 40 -1.57 -7.14 -2.31
C GLU A 40 -0.75 -8.19 -1.59
N GLU A 41 0.51 -8.36 -1.99
CA GLU A 41 1.40 -9.32 -1.34
C GLU A 41 1.68 -8.93 0.11
N SER A 42 1.87 -7.63 0.37
CA SER A 42 2.08 -7.14 1.74
C SER A 42 0.86 -7.42 2.63
N LEU A 43 -0.34 -7.18 2.10
CA LEU A 43 -1.58 -7.41 2.84
C LEU A 43 -1.84 -8.91 3.08
N GLN A 44 -1.42 -9.78 2.17
CA GLN A 44 -1.54 -11.23 2.34
C GLN A 44 -0.72 -11.75 3.52
N ARG A 45 0.28 -11.01 3.94
CA ARG A 45 1.11 -11.37 5.11
C ARG A 45 0.47 -10.99 6.43
N ILE A 46 -0.58 -10.19 6.40
CA ILE A 46 -1.35 -9.79 7.57
C ILE A 46 -2.84 -10.02 7.31
N PRO A 47 -3.25 -11.28 7.08
CA PRO A 47 -4.65 -11.56 6.71
C PRO A 47 -5.65 -11.15 7.77
N GLU A 48 -5.21 -10.94 9.00
CA GLU A 48 -6.05 -10.49 10.11
C GLU A 48 -6.70 -9.13 9.84
N VAL A 49 -6.12 -8.32 8.94
CA VAL A 49 -6.71 -7.03 8.59
C VAL A 49 -8.11 -7.18 8.00
N ASN A 50 -8.38 -8.30 7.35
CA ASN A 50 -9.69 -8.57 6.76
C ASN A 50 -10.79 -8.81 7.80
N GLU A 51 -10.41 -9.04 9.05
CA GLU A 51 -11.36 -9.18 10.15
C GLU A 51 -11.91 -7.84 10.60
N ILE A 52 -11.15 -6.75 10.41
CA ILE A 52 -11.51 -5.42 10.91
C ILE A 52 -11.91 -4.45 9.81
N ALA A 53 -11.61 -4.76 8.55
CA ALA A 53 -11.89 -3.85 7.43
C ALA A 53 -12.12 -4.64 6.14
N ASP A 54 -12.92 -4.05 5.27
CA ASP A 54 -13.09 -4.51 3.89
C ASP A 54 -12.07 -3.75 3.05
N ILE A 55 -11.02 -4.44 2.62
CA ILE A 55 -9.84 -3.82 2.00
C ILE A 55 -9.93 -3.88 0.47
N GLN A 56 -9.80 -2.72 -0.15
CA GLN A 56 -9.52 -2.56 -1.58
C GLN A 56 -8.08 -2.08 -1.69
N SER A 57 -7.29 -2.66 -2.58
CA SER A 57 -5.89 -2.27 -2.70
C SER A 57 -5.50 -2.02 -4.14
N GLU A 58 -4.52 -1.13 -4.32
CA GLU A 58 -3.93 -0.89 -5.64
C GLU A 58 -2.49 -0.44 -5.49
N ASN A 59 -1.66 -0.80 -6.46
CA ASN A 59 -0.30 -0.28 -6.58
C ASN A 59 -0.34 0.91 -7.53
N LEU A 60 -0.21 2.11 -7.01
CA LEU A 60 -0.21 3.32 -7.81
C LEU A 60 1.19 3.61 -8.35
N ILE A 61 2.18 3.47 -7.49
CA ILE A 61 3.57 3.79 -7.78
C ILE A 61 4.43 2.71 -7.12
N SER A 62 5.55 2.35 -7.76
CA SER A 62 6.50 1.40 -7.18
C SER A 62 7.91 1.90 -7.43
N ILE A 63 8.32 2.90 -6.65
CA ILE A 63 9.64 3.51 -6.75
C ILE A 63 10.27 3.61 -5.36
N GLY A 64 11.58 3.87 -5.32
CA GLY A 64 12.28 4.08 -4.06
C GLY A 64 11.75 5.31 -3.34
N SER A 65 11.73 5.27 -2.02
CA SER A 65 11.19 6.37 -1.20
C SER A 65 11.92 7.69 -1.44
N GLY A 66 13.21 7.65 -1.76
CA GLY A 66 13.98 8.85 -2.08
C GLY A 66 13.62 9.46 -3.43
N ALA A 67 12.92 8.76 -4.29
CA ALA A 67 12.48 9.23 -5.60
C ALA A 67 11.09 9.85 -5.58
N ILE A 68 10.36 9.76 -4.47
CA ILE A 68 9.04 10.34 -4.34
C ILE A 68 9.18 11.84 -4.14
N GLY A 69 8.52 12.60 -4.98
CA GLY A 69 8.56 14.06 -4.96
C GLY A 69 7.21 14.67 -5.31
N PRO A 70 7.18 15.95 -5.67
CA PRO A 70 5.92 16.67 -5.89
C PRO A 70 4.99 16.05 -6.94
N ASN A 71 5.54 15.48 -8.01
CA ASN A 71 4.72 14.85 -9.04
C ASN A 71 3.98 13.63 -8.50
N GLU A 72 4.67 12.82 -7.70
CA GLU A 72 4.10 11.63 -7.07
C GLU A 72 3.09 12.02 -5.99
N TRP A 73 3.35 13.05 -5.22
CA TRP A 73 2.41 13.57 -4.24
C TRP A 73 1.13 14.05 -4.90
N LEU A 74 1.25 14.77 -6.02
CA LEU A 74 0.09 15.24 -6.76
C LEU A 74 -0.72 14.08 -7.32
N ARG A 75 -0.05 13.10 -7.90
CA ARG A 75 -0.69 11.90 -8.44
C ARG A 75 -1.44 11.14 -7.36
N LEU A 76 -0.82 10.97 -6.20
CA LEU A 76 -1.44 10.30 -5.06
C LEU A 76 -2.66 11.08 -4.57
N GLY A 77 -2.54 12.39 -4.40
CA GLY A 77 -3.64 13.24 -3.97
C GLY A 77 -4.81 13.21 -4.93
N GLN A 78 -4.55 13.26 -6.24
CA GLN A 78 -5.59 13.16 -7.26
C GLN A 78 -6.30 11.81 -7.21
N ARG A 79 -5.53 10.73 -7.02
CA ARG A 79 -6.11 9.39 -6.93
C ARG A 79 -6.99 9.25 -5.69
N ILE A 80 -6.55 9.75 -4.55
CA ILE A 80 -7.32 9.74 -3.31
C ILE A 80 -8.63 10.49 -3.49
N ASN A 81 -8.59 11.68 -4.09
CA ASN A 81 -9.80 12.46 -4.36
C ASN A 81 -10.77 11.71 -5.27
N THR A 82 -10.25 11.05 -6.31
CA THR A 82 -11.07 10.26 -7.23
C THR A 82 -11.73 9.09 -6.49
N ILE A 83 -10.99 8.40 -5.64
CA ILE A 83 -11.52 7.28 -4.86
C ILE A 83 -12.68 7.75 -3.96
N PHE A 84 -12.51 8.86 -3.25
CA PHE A 84 -13.57 9.38 -2.39
C PHE A 84 -14.82 9.77 -3.17
N ARG A 85 -14.65 10.31 -4.38
CA ARG A 85 -15.80 10.72 -5.20
C ARG A 85 -16.54 9.56 -5.85
N THR A 86 -15.82 8.50 -6.22
CA THR A 86 -16.38 7.41 -7.03
C THR A 86 -16.69 6.16 -6.24
N GLU A 87 -15.98 5.88 -5.16
CA GLU A 87 -16.11 4.65 -4.40
C GLU A 87 -16.62 4.88 -2.98
N ASP A 88 -16.53 6.12 -2.51
CA ASP A 88 -17.01 6.53 -1.19
C ASP A 88 -16.54 5.61 -0.06
N PRO A 89 -15.24 5.35 0.09
CA PRO A 89 -14.75 4.53 1.17
C PRO A 89 -14.81 5.26 2.51
N ASP A 90 -14.67 4.50 3.59
CA ASP A 90 -14.57 5.09 4.93
C ASP A 90 -13.17 5.68 5.16
N GLY A 91 -12.16 5.21 4.43
CA GLY A 91 -10.81 5.75 4.53
C GLY A 91 -9.90 5.29 3.42
N VAL A 92 -8.77 5.94 3.29
CA VAL A 92 -7.72 5.61 2.34
C VAL A 92 -6.39 5.66 3.06
#